data_461be2b5e06b1fc4a933cfec51016f12
#
_entry.id   461be2b5e06b1fc4a933cfec51016f12
#
_cell.length_a   1.000
_cell.length_b   1.000
_cell.length_c   1.000
_cell.angle_alpha   90.00
_cell.angle_beta   90.00
_cell.angle_gamma   90.00
#
_symmetry.space_group_name_H-M   'P 1'
#
loop_
_entity.id
_entity.type
_entity.pdbx_description
1 polymer ?
#
loop_
_entity_poly.entity_id
_entity_poly.type
_entity_poly.pdbx_seq_one_letter_code
_entity_poly.pdbx_strand_id
1 'polypeptide(L)'
;MKKIRLGVIGLGCRGSTLLGTILATGDAQVTAVCDLYEDRVSAAIKKLTDKGEPAPKGYADYRQLLAGKECDAVYIAASWEDHARIACDAMRAGKITALEVGGACDLSECWELVDTWEQTQTPFMFMENCCWGKFELLSTSLARQGKLGTVVHCHGAYGHDLR
;
A
#
# COMPACT_ATOMS: atom_id res chain seq x y z
N MET A 1 10.91 19.83 -0.23
CA MET A 1 11.46 18.50 -0.60
C MET A 1 10.90 18.08 -1.95
N LYS A 2 11.59 17.24 -2.71
CA LYS A 2 11.06 16.70 -3.97
C LYS A 2 9.97 15.68 -3.62
N LYS A 3 8.78 15.81 -4.22
CA LYS A 3 7.67 14.85 -4.00
C LYS A 3 8.06 13.45 -4.51
N ILE A 4 7.60 12.42 -3.82
CA ILE A 4 7.75 11.02 -4.26
C ILE A 4 6.84 10.79 -5.46
N ARG A 5 7.36 10.26 -6.56
CA ARG A 5 6.55 9.84 -7.72
C ARG A 5 5.92 8.48 -7.41
N LEU A 6 4.60 8.47 -7.30
CA LEU A 6 3.84 7.31 -6.84
C LEU A 6 3.00 6.69 -7.96
N GLY A 7 3.13 5.39 -8.16
CA GLY A 7 2.19 4.57 -8.91
C GLY A 7 1.12 3.99 -7.98
N VAL A 8 -0.14 3.94 -8.42
CA VAL A 8 -1.22 3.30 -7.66
C VAL A 8 -1.75 2.12 -8.46
N ILE A 9 -1.71 0.92 -7.87
CA ILE A 9 -2.15 -0.34 -8.47
C ILE A 9 -3.37 -0.85 -7.70
N GLY A 10 -4.50 -0.97 -8.40
CA GLY A 10 -5.81 -1.25 -7.82
C GLY A 10 -6.55 0.04 -7.46
N LEU A 11 -7.62 0.32 -8.22
CA LEU A 11 -8.44 1.52 -8.12
C LEU A 11 -9.88 1.20 -7.69
N GLY A 12 -10.07 0.08 -7.02
CA GLY A 12 -11.32 -0.29 -6.37
C GLY A 12 -11.67 0.68 -5.24
N CYS A 13 -12.62 0.32 -4.38
CA CYS A 13 -13.11 1.19 -3.30
C CYS A 13 -11.94 1.73 -2.44
N ARG A 14 -11.04 0.86 -1.99
CA ARG A 14 -9.92 1.27 -1.11
C ARG A 14 -8.91 2.15 -1.85
N GLY A 15 -8.40 1.71 -3.01
CA GLY A 15 -7.39 2.47 -3.76
C GLY A 15 -7.91 3.84 -4.20
N SER A 16 -9.14 3.91 -4.72
CA SER A 16 -9.72 5.19 -5.14
C SER A 16 -9.99 6.14 -3.96
N THR A 17 -10.35 5.62 -2.78
CA THR A 17 -10.58 6.45 -1.58
C THR A 17 -9.27 7.06 -1.10
N LEU A 18 -8.20 6.26 -1.05
CA LEU A 18 -6.91 6.71 -0.52
C LEU A 18 -6.15 7.67 -1.43
N LEU A 19 -6.47 7.76 -2.72
CA LEU A 19 -5.91 8.83 -3.58
C LEU A 19 -6.06 10.22 -2.95
N GLY A 20 -7.22 10.51 -2.34
CA GLY A 20 -7.45 11.78 -1.66
C GLY A 20 -6.55 11.99 -0.44
N THR A 21 -6.36 10.95 0.37
CA THR A 21 -5.51 10.97 1.55
C THR A 21 -4.03 11.12 1.17
N ILE A 22 -3.57 10.39 0.16
CA ILE A 22 -2.20 10.50 -0.35
C ILE A 22 -1.90 11.92 -0.81
N LEU A 23 -2.80 12.53 -1.58
CA LEU A 23 -2.63 13.93 -2.01
C LEU A 23 -2.60 14.92 -0.85
N ALA A 24 -3.39 14.68 0.19
CA ALA A 24 -3.48 15.57 1.35
C ALA A 24 -2.17 15.62 2.16
N THR A 25 -1.29 14.64 2.06
CA THR A 25 0.03 14.67 2.71
C THR A 25 0.96 15.72 2.11
N GLY A 26 0.78 16.04 0.82
CA GLY A 26 1.66 16.96 0.09
C GLY A 26 3.03 16.37 -0.30
N ASP A 27 3.38 15.18 0.19
CA ASP A 27 4.70 14.57 0.01
C ASP A 27 4.82 13.68 -1.23
N ALA A 28 3.68 13.28 -1.81
CA ALA A 28 3.63 12.43 -2.98
C ALA A 28 2.93 13.11 -4.16
N GLN A 29 3.31 12.71 -5.37
CA GLN A 29 2.62 13.00 -6.62
C GLN A 29 2.25 11.67 -7.27
N VAL A 30 0.97 11.47 -7.56
CA VAL A 30 0.52 10.29 -8.31
C VAL A 30 0.86 10.50 -9.78
N THR A 31 1.79 9.71 -10.28
CA THR A 31 2.33 9.82 -11.65
C THR A 31 1.89 8.67 -12.55
N ALA A 32 1.39 7.58 -11.98
CA ALA A 32 0.85 6.43 -12.70
C ALA A 32 -0.31 5.80 -11.93
N VAL A 33 -1.30 5.28 -12.64
CA VAL A 33 -2.44 4.55 -12.08
C VAL A 33 -2.71 3.29 -12.90
N CYS A 34 -3.09 2.19 -12.23
CA CYS A 34 -3.34 0.91 -12.87
C CYS A 34 -4.56 0.21 -12.28
N ASP A 35 -5.43 -0.27 -13.14
CA ASP A 35 -6.52 -1.21 -12.80
C ASP A 35 -6.86 -2.03 -14.04
N LEU A 36 -7.39 -3.24 -13.87
CA LEU A 36 -7.89 -4.08 -14.97
C LEU A 36 -9.08 -3.44 -15.70
N TYR A 37 -9.82 -2.57 -15.01
CA TYR A 37 -11.01 -1.91 -15.52
C TYR A 37 -10.68 -0.49 -15.98
N GLU A 38 -10.85 -0.23 -17.27
CA GLU A 38 -10.52 1.05 -17.90
C GLU A 38 -11.35 2.23 -17.35
N ASP A 39 -12.58 1.99 -16.98
CA ASP A 39 -13.45 3.00 -16.36
C ASP A 39 -12.89 3.49 -15.01
N ARG A 40 -12.30 2.61 -14.21
CA ARG A 40 -11.64 2.98 -12.95
C ARG A 40 -10.37 3.80 -13.18
N VAL A 41 -9.58 3.41 -14.18
CA VAL A 41 -8.38 4.18 -14.58
C VAL A 41 -8.78 5.58 -15.01
N SER A 42 -9.78 5.70 -15.90
CA SER A 42 -10.30 6.98 -16.37
C SER A 42 -10.87 7.85 -15.26
N ALA A 43 -11.64 7.24 -14.33
CA ALA A 43 -12.18 7.92 -13.15
C ALA A 43 -11.09 8.44 -12.21
N ALA A 44 -10.03 7.65 -11.99
CA ALA A 44 -8.90 8.07 -11.16
C ALA A 44 -8.13 9.24 -11.79
N ILE A 45 -7.84 9.19 -13.08
CA ILE A 45 -7.20 10.28 -13.82
C ILE A 45 -8.04 11.55 -13.69
N LYS A 46 -9.34 11.45 -13.97
CA LYS A 46 -10.25 12.59 -13.85
C LYS A 46 -10.26 13.17 -12.42
N LYS A 47 -10.36 12.32 -11.41
CA LYS A 47 -10.36 12.73 -9.99
C LYS A 47 -9.09 13.50 -9.60
N LEU A 48 -7.94 13.13 -10.15
CA LEU A 48 -6.67 13.79 -9.89
C LEU A 48 -6.58 15.14 -10.63
N THR A 49 -6.96 15.18 -11.90
CA THR A 49 -6.96 16.40 -12.71
C THR A 49 -7.97 17.44 -12.22
N ASP A 50 -9.15 17.02 -11.77
CA ASP A 50 -10.16 17.91 -11.17
C ASP A 50 -9.63 18.57 -9.86
N LYS A 51 -8.61 17.99 -9.22
CA LYS A 51 -7.92 18.58 -8.06
C LYS A 51 -6.69 19.43 -8.44
N GLY A 52 -6.45 19.64 -9.72
CA GLY A 52 -5.31 20.41 -10.21
C GLY A 52 -3.99 19.65 -10.27
N GLU A 53 -4.00 18.33 -10.02
CA GLU A 53 -2.81 17.51 -10.21
C GLU A 53 -2.55 17.21 -11.69
N PRO A 54 -1.29 17.04 -12.11
CA PRO A 54 -0.96 16.57 -13.44
C PRO A 54 -1.61 15.22 -13.74
N ALA A 55 -2.07 15.02 -14.98
CA ALA A 55 -2.67 13.76 -15.39
C ALA A 55 -1.66 12.61 -15.26
N PRO A 56 -1.93 11.58 -14.44
CA PRO A 56 -1.06 10.42 -14.36
C PRO A 56 -1.21 9.54 -15.61
N LYS A 57 -0.20 8.74 -15.90
CA LYS A 57 -0.28 7.75 -16.97
C LYS A 57 -1.13 6.55 -16.51
N GLY A 58 -2.10 6.17 -17.33
CA GLY A 58 -2.98 5.01 -17.09
C GLY A 58 -2.41 3.72 -17.64
N TYR A 59 -2.65 2.60 -16.95
CA TYR A 59 -2.24 1.26 -17.32
C TYR A 59 -3.35 0.24 -17.03
N ALA A 60 -3.48 -0.76 -17.90
CA ALA A 60 -4.34 -1.93 -17.67
C ALA A 60 -3.57 -3.11 -17.06
N ASP A 61 -2.25 -3.17 -17.23
CA ASP A 61 -1.37 -4.20 -16.68
C ASP A 61 -0.32 -3.55 -15.77
N TYR A 62 -0.29 -3.96 -14.51
CA TYR A 62 0.66 -3.47 -13.52
C TYR A 62 2.13 -3.73 -13.90
N ARG A 63 2.42 -4.80 -14.66
CA ARG A 63 3.77 -5.10 -15.11
C ARG A 63 4.32 -4.00 -16.02
N GLN A 64 3.46 -3.43 -16.86
CA GLN A 64 3.84 -2.30 -17.70
C GLN A 64 4.11 -1.04 -16.88
N LEU A 65 3.32 -0.82 -15.80
CA LEU A 65 3.59 0.26 -14.85
C LEU A 65 4.93 0.06 -14.15
N LEU A 66 5.21 -1.15 -13.66
CA LEU A 66 6.47 -1.46 -12.96
C LEU A 66 7.69 -1.31 -13.87
N ALA A 67 7.59 -1.71 -15.13
CA ALA A 67 8.66 -1.56 -16.12
C ALA A 67 8.88 -0.08 -16.54
N GLY A 68 7.91 0.78 -16.26
CA GLY A 68 7.97 2.21 -16.58
C GLY A 68 8.90 3.00 -15.64
N LYS A 69 9.21 4.23 -16.06
CA LYS A 69 10.03 5.18 -15.31
C LYS A 69 9.20 6.30 -14.66
N GLU A 70 7.90 6.16 -14.70
CA GLU A 70 6.95 7.18 -14.24
C GLU A 70 6.94 7.31 -12.71
N CYS A 71 7.18 6.20 -11.96
CA CYS A 71 7.14 6.21 -10.50
C CYS A 71 8.39 5.59 -9.87
N ASP A 72 8.69 6.02 -8.65
CA ASP A 72 9.76 5.50 -7.80
C ASP A 72 9.20 4.56 -6.72
N ALA A 73 7.95 4.76 -6.37
CA ALA A 73 7.22 3.98 -5.38
C ALA A 73 5.88 3.52 -5.94
N VAL A 74 5.34 2.42 -5.39
CA VAL A 74 3.99 1.94 -5.70
C VAL A 74 3.18 1.71 -4.43
N TYR A 75 1.90 2.07 -4.50
CA TYR A 75 0.89 1.73 -3.52
C TYR A 75 -0.05 0.69 -4.13
N ILE A 76 -0.17 -0.47 -3.49
CA ILE A 76 -0.91 -1.64 -3.98
C ILE A 76 -2.16 -1.82 -3.15
N ALA A 77 -3.33 -1.73 -3.79
CA ALA A 77 -4.66 -1.93 -3.23
C ALA A 77 -5.54 -2.76 -4.19
N ALA A 78 -4.95 -3.76 -4.80
CA ALA A 78 -5.57 -4.73 -5.71
C ALA A 78 -6.46 -5.74 -4.96
N SER A 79 -6.82 -6.86 -5.58
CA SER A 79 -7.46 -7.97 -4.88
C SER A 79 -6.47 -8.65 -3.93
N TRP A 80 -6.98 -9.21 -2.84
CA TRP A 80 -6.13 -9.87 -1.84
C TRP A 80 -5.32 -11.02 -2.45
N GLU A 81 -5.92 -11.77 -3.39
CA GLU A 81 -5.27 -12.87 -4.11
C GLU A 81 -4.08 -12.43 -4.97
N ASP A 82 -4.03 -11.16 -5.35
CA ASP A 82 -2.95 -10.61 -6.17
C ASP A 82 -1.89 -9.85 -5.38
N HIS A 83 -2.14 -9.56 -4.11
CA HIS A 83 -1.32 -8.67 -3.28
C HIS A 83 0.13 -9.13 -3.20
N ALA A 84 0.37 -10.37 -2.78
CA ALA A 84 1.73 -10.90 -2.60
C ALA A 84 2.50 -10.89 -3.92
N ARG A 85 1.89 -11.39 -4.99
CA ARG A 85 2.49 -11.44 -6.32
C ARG A 85 2.87 -10.06 -6.85
N ILE A 86 1.95 -9.09 -6.77
CA ILE A 86 2.23 -7.73 -7.26
C ILE A 86 3.31 -7.06 -6.41
N ALA A 87 3.31 -7.28 -5.09
CA ALA A 87 4.31 -6.71 -4.19
C ALA A 87 5.72 -7.29 -4.46
N CYS A 88 5.82 -8.60 -4.67
CA CYS A 88 7.08 -9.25 -5.02
C CYS A 88 7.61 -8.74 -6.37
N ASP A 89 6.75 -8.63 -7.39
CA ASP A 89 7.14 -8.08 -8.69
C ASP A 89 7.58 -6.61 -8.57
N ALA A 90 6.93 -5.82 -7.72
CA ALA A 90 7.30 -4.43 -7.48
C ALA A 90 8.67 -4.31 -6.80
N MET A 91 8.94 -5.12 -5.78
CA MET A 91 10.25 -5.16 -5.11
C MET A 91 11.35 -5.60 -6.07
N ARG A 92 11.11 -6.64 -6.90
CA ARG A 92 12.05 -7.09 -7.94
C ARG A 92 12.31 -6.02 -9.01
N ALA A 93 11.33 -5.16 -9.29
CA ALA A 93 11.48 -4.00 -10.17
C ALA A 93 12.16 -2.79 -9.50
N GLY A 94 12.59 -2.92 -8.23
CA GLY A 94 13.24 -1.85 -7.46
C GLY A 94 12.32 -0.69 -7.08
N LYS A 95 10.99 -0.91 -7.05
CA LYS A 95 10.02 0.11 -6.64
C LYS A 95 9.77 0.02 -5.14
N ILE A 96 9.93 1.13 -4.41
CA ILE A 96 9.49 1.21 -3.01
C ILE A 96 8.03 0.77 -2.94
N THR A 97 7.73 -0.23 -2.13
CA THR A 97 6.44 -0.92 -2.15
C THR A 97 5.65 -0.68 -0.88
N ALA A 98 4.45 -0.12 -1.02
CA ALA A 98 3.46 -0.02 0.04
C ALA A 98 2.28 -0.93 -0.30
N LEU A 99 2.00 -1.93 0.55
CA LEU A 99 0.98 -2.95 0.34
C LEU A 99 -0.17 -2.80 1.32
N GLU A 100 -1.41 -2.70 0.83
CA GLU A 100 -2.62 -2.69 1.66
C GLU A 100 -2.83 -4.02 2.41
N VAL A 101 -3.65 -3.94 3.45
CA VAL A 101 -4.07 -5.08 4.27
C VAL A 101 -4.68 -6.20 3.41
N GLY A 102 -4.50 -7.44 3.85
CA GLY A 102 -4.76 -8.65 3.08
C GLY A 102 -3.52 -9.18 2.35
N GLY A 103 -2.35 -8.72 2.73
CA GLY A 103 -1.05 -8.87 2.06
C GLY A 103 -0.70 -10.26 1.55
N ALA A 104 -1.21 -11.33 2.17
CA ALA A 104 -1.01 -12.71 1.74
C ALA A 104 -2.24 -13.56 2.09
N CYS A 105 -2.55 -14.56 1.27
CA CYS A 105 -3.67 -15.48 1.47
C CYS A 105 -3.24 -16.81 2.13
N ASP A 106 -1.96 -17.14 2.07
CA ASP A 106 -1.41 -18.35 2.67
C ASP A 106 0.03 -18.14 3.19
N LEU A 107 0.58 -19.17 3.82
CA LEU A 107 1.91 -19.13 4.42
C LEU A 107 3.02 -19.06 3.37
N SER A 108 2.83 -19.67 2.20
CA SER A 108 3.83 -19.64 1.12
C SER A 108 4.01 -18.24 0.57
N GLU A 109 2.92 -17.50 0.40
CA GLU A 109 2.96 -16.09 0.00
C GLU A 109 3.63 -15.20 1.05
N CYS A 110 3.41 -15.49 2.35
CA CYS A 110 4.12 -14.79 3.42
C CYS A 110 5.64 -14.95 3.29
N TRP A 111 6.09 -16.19 3.06
CA TRP A 111 7.51 -16.47 2.86
C TRP A 111 8.04 -15.85 1.57
N GLU A 112 7.27 -15.88 0.47
CA GLU A 112 7.68 -15.23 -0.78
C GLU A 112 7.92 -13.73 -0.61
N LEU A 113 7.06 -13.05 0.16
CA LEU A 113 7.25 -11.63 0.48
C LEU A 113 8.56 -11.39 1.26
N VAL A 114 8.83 -12.19 2.29
CA VAL A 114 10.04 -12.09 3.11
C VAL A 114 11.28 -12.39 2.26
N ASP A 115 11.30 -13.51 1.56
CA ASP A 115 12.42 -13.93 0.72
C ASP A 115 12.73 -12.89 -0.37
N THR A 116 11.68 -12.34 -1.00
CA THR A 116 11.84 -11.30 -2.02
C THR A 116 12.42 -10.03 -1.43
N TRP A 117 11.97 -9.63 -0.24
CA TRP A 117 12.55 -8.48 0.45
C TRP A 117 14.02 -8.73 0.83
N GLU A 118 14.35 -9.91 1.37
CA GLU A 118 15.73 -10.28 1.71
C GLU A 118 16.66 -10.28 0.49
N GLN A 119 16.17 -10.74 -0.67
CA GLN A 119 16.93 -10.78 -1.92
C GLN A 119 17.12 -9.38 -2.53
N THR A 120 16.09 -8.54 -2.50
CA THR A 120 16.09 -7.25 -3.22
C THR A 120 16.52 -6.09 -2.34
N GLN A 121 16.34 -6.18 -1.02
CA GLN A 121 16.52 -5.08 -0.05
C GLN A 121 15.73 -3.82 -0.45
N THR A 122 14.71 -3.98 -1.29
CA THR A 122 13.82 -2.88 -1.70
C THR A 122 12.93 -2.49 -0.54
N PRO A 123 12.81 -1.20 -0.19
CA PRO A 123 11.96 -0.78 0.92
C PRO A 123 10.51 -1.26 0.73
N PHE A 124 10.00 -1.94 1.74
CA PHE A 124 8.64 -2.47 1.78
C PHE A 124 7.92 -2.00 3.05
N MET A 125 6.65 -1.61 2.91
CA MET A 125 5.79 -1.24 4.02
C MET A 125 4.43 -1.92 3.88
N PHE A 126 4.04 -2.68 4.91
CA PHE A 126 2.69 -3.18 5.05
C PHE A 126 1.81 -2.10 5.68
N MET A 127 0.73 -1.72 4.99
CA MET A 127 -0.08 -0.55 5.31
C MET A 127 -1.18 -0.85 6.35
N GLU A 128 -0.81 -1.53 7.44
CA GLU A 128 -1.72 -1.80 8.55
C GLU A 128 -2.01 -0.53 9.34
N ASN A 129 -3.18 0.03 9.15
CA ASN A 129 -3.54 1.32 9.75
C ASN A 129 -3.90 1.23 11.25
N CYS A 130 -4.44 0.09 11.72
CA CYS A 130 -4.85 -0.07 13.11
C CYS A 130 -3.66 -0.04 14.08
N CYS A 131 -2.46 -0.38 13.64
CA CYS A 131 -1.24 -0.27 14.44
C CYS A 131 -0.92 1.18 14.88
N TRP A 132 -1.47 2.17 14.19
CA TRP A 132 -1.22 3.60 14.40
C TRP A 132 -2.36 4.31 15.16
N GLY A 133 -3.32 3.55 15.67
CA GLY A 133 -4.39 4.08 16.48
C GLY A 133 -3.88 4.63 17.82
N LYS A 134 -4.62 5.57 18.40
CA LYS A 134 -4.23 6.24 19.66
C LYS A 134 -4.01 5.25 20.80
N PHE A 135 -4.86 4.24 20.90
CA PHE A 135 -4.80 3.26 22.00
C PHE A 135 -3.68 2.24 21.79
N GLU A 136 -3.44 1.83 20.54
CA GLU A 136 -2.37 0.93 20.14
C GLU A 136 -1.00 1.58 20.41
N LEU A 137 -0.83 2.83 20.03
CA LEU A 137 0.40 3.59 20.31
C LEU A 137 0.60 3.81 21.80
N LEU A 138 -0.47 4.10 22.56
CA LEU A 138 -0.39 4.23 24.02
C LEU A 138 0.02 2.92 24.68
N SER A 139 -0.62 1.80 24.32
CA SER A 139 -0.31 0.48 24.87
C SER A 139 1.13 0.07 24.59
N THR A 140 1.60 0.28 23.36
CA THR A 140 2.99 0.02 22.96
C THR A 140 3.96 0.90 23.73
N SER A 141 3.64 2.19 23.92
CA SER A 141 4.47 3.13 24.67
C SER A 141 4.59 2.72 26.14
N LEU A 142 3.48 2.35 26.80
CA LEU A 142 3.47 1.91 28.18
C LEU A 142 4.28 0.61 28.37
N ALA A 143 4.14 -0.34 27.44
CA ALA A 143 4.92 -1.58 27.46
C ALA A 143 6.43 -1.30 27.34
N ARG A 144 6.83 -0.48 26.35
CA ARG A 144 8.24 -0.09 26.13
C ARG A 144 8.86 0.65 27.32
N GLN A 145 8.06 1.42 28.06
CA GLN A 145 8.50 2.12 29.27
C GLN A 145 8.51 1.23 30.53
N GLY A 146 8.18 -0.04 30.40
CA GLY A 146 8.09 -0.98 31.53
C GLY A 146 6.93 -0.69 32.49
N LYS A 147 5.98 0.20 32.14
CA LYS A 147 4.86 0.59 32.99
C LYS A 147 3.86 -0.54 33.25
N LEU A 148 3.85 -1.54 32.38
CA LEU A 148 3.01 -2.74 32.52
C LEU A 148 3.73 -3.89 33.24
N GLY A 149 4.99 -3.68 33.69
CA GLY A 149 5.80 -4.76 34.25
C GLY A 149 6.14 -5.82 33.19
N THR A 150 6.32 -7.07 33.65
CA THR A 150 6.52 -8.21 32.75
C THR A 150 5.19 -8.63 32.13
N VAL A 151 5.04 -8.41 30.84
CA VAL A 151 3.84 -8.83 30.08
C VAL A 151 3.90 -10.34 29.88
N VAL A 152 3.01 -11.08 30.50
CA VAL A 152 2.96 -12.56 30.44
C VAL A 152 1.84 -13.08 29.54
N HIS A 153 0.86 -12.25 29.20
CA HIS A 153 -0.25 -12.59 28.31
C HIS A 153 -0.79 -11.35 27.63
N CYS A 154 -1.17 -11.49 26.36
CA CYS A 154 -1.91 -10.48 25.60
C CYS A 154 -3.11 -11.12 24.94
N HIS A 155 -4.23 -10.40 24.90
CA HIS A 155 -5.42 -10.77 24.12
C HIS A 155 -5.83 -9.59 23.26
N GLY A 156 -6.07 -9.84 21.98
CA GLY A 156 -6.57 -8.86 21.03
C GLY A 156 -7.65 -9.48 20.15
N ALA A 157 -8.64 -8.67 19.75
CA ALA A 157 -9.68 -9.09 18.84
C ALA A 157 -10.03 -7.95 17.87
N TYR A 158 -10.28 -8.30 16.62
CA TYR A 158 -10.78 -7.40 15.58
C TYR A 158 -11.99 -8.08 14.95
N GLY A 159 -13.17 -7.70 15.39
CA GLY A 159 -14.41 -8.35 15.00
C GLY A 159 -15.31 -7.41 14.19
N HIS A 160 -15.86 -7.92 13.10
CA HIS A 160 -16.86 -7.24 12.28
C HIS A 160 -18.05 -8.13 12.01
N ASP A 161 -19.24 -7.52 11.91
CA ASP A 161 -20.40 -8.14 11.28
C ASP A 161 -20.32 -7.84 9.78
N LEU A 162 -20.12 -8.88 8.98
CA LEU A 162 -19.99 -8.78 7.52
C LEU A 162 -21.28 -9.20 6.76
N ARG A 163 -22.41 -9.31 7.46
CA ARG A 163 -23.71 -9.62 6.85
C ARG A 163 -24.32 -8.42 6.17
#